data_be2a9d3808becd34f2b086253b0a0e4d
#
_entry.id   be2a9d3808becd34f2b086253b0a0e4d
#
_cell.length_a   1.000
_cell.length_b   1.000
_cell.length_c   1.000
_cell.angle_alpha   90.00
_cell.angle_beta   90.00
_cell.angle_gamma   90.00
#
_symmetry.space_group_name_H-M   'P 1'
#
loop_
_entity.id
_entity.type
_entity.pdbx_description
1 polymer ?
#
loop_
_entity_poly.entity_id
_entity_poly.type
_entity_poly.pdbx_seq_one_letter_code
_entity_poly.pdbx_strand_id
1 'polypeptide(L)' 'MKRPFAATVWREGDLFVSQCLEVDVASQGDTEEEALENLREALELYYEPPCATRPPKVRMIEVEVGAA' A
#
# COMPACT_ATOMS: atom_id res chain seq x y z
N MET A 1 14.98 11.33 5.66
CA MET A 1 14.60 11.03 7.05
C MET A 1 13.82 9.73 7.11
N LYS A 2 14.20 8.86 8.01
CA LYS A 2 13.49 7.60 8.16
C LYS A 2 12.37 7.74 9.18
N ARG A 3 11.25 7.18 8.88
CA ARG A 3 10.09 7.22 9.74
C ARG A 3 9.51 5.82 9.85
N PRO A 4 9.21 5.35 11.04
CA PRO A 4 8.65 4.01 11.19
C PRO A 4 7.18 3.98 10.77
N PHE A 5 6.80 2.90 10.17
CA PHE A 5 5.40 2.64 9.82
C PHE A 5 5.03 1.27 10.35
N ALA A 6 3.84 1.17 10.88
CA ALA A 6 3.32 -0.12 11.30
C ALA A 6 2.69 -0.83 10.10
N ALA A 7 2.92 -2.10 10.01
CA ALA A 7 2.38 -2.89 8.92
C ALA A 7 1.83 -4.20 9.46
N THR A 8 0.78 -4.69 8.82
CA THR A 8 0.31 -6.03 9.05
C THR A 8 0.76 -6.91 7.91
N VAL A 9 0.96 -8.17 8.19
CA VAL A 9 1.31 -9.14 7.15
C VAL A 9 0.57 -10.43 7.46
N TRP A 10 0.04 -11.06 6.41
CA TRP A 10 -0.68 -12.32 6.57
C TRP A 10 -0.51 -13.15 5.31
N ARG A 11 -0.86 -14.41 5.42
CA ARG A 11 -0.76 -15.33 4.31
C ARG A 11 -2.11 -15.45 3.61
N GLU A 12 -2.08 -15.37 2.30
CA GLU A 12 -3.25 -15.58 1.46
C GLU A 12 -2.92 -16.64 0.42
N GLY A 13 -3.39 -17.86 0.63
CA GLY A 13 -3.04 -18.95 -0.26
C GLY A 13 -1.54 -19.16 -0.29
N ASP A 14 -0.93 -19.00 -1.43
CA ASP A 14 0.50 -19.18 -1.62
C ASP A 14 1.29 -17.89 -1.51
N LEU A 15 0.62 -16.81 -1.20
CA LEU A 15 1.27 -15.51 -1.14
C LEU A 15 1.15 -14.91 0.26
N PHE A 16 2.05 -13.98 0.54
CA PHE A 16 1.93 -13.14 1.73
C PHE A 16 1.52 -11.75 1.29
N VAL A 17 0.64 -11.15 2.07
CA VAL A 17 0.16 -9.80 1.81
C VAL A 17 0.56 -8.93 2.97
N SER A 18 0.97 -7.72 2.68
CA SER A 18 1.31 -6.74 3.70
C SER A 18 0.51 -5.47 3.48
N GLN A 19 0.20 -4.80 4.56
CA GLN A 19 -0.55 -3.55 4.47
C GLN A 19 -0.08 -2.59 5.55
N CYS A 20 0.08 -1.34 5.15
CA CYS A 20 0.43 -0.30 6.08
C CYS A 20 -0.81 0.12 6.87
N LEU A 21 -0.62 0.37 8.17
CA LEU A 21 -1.74 0.76 9.02
C LEU A 21 -2.03 2.25 8.96
N GLU A 22 -1.06 3.04 8.58
CA GLU A 22 -1.22 4.50 8.60
C GLU A 22 -1.76 5.07 7.29
N VAL A 23 -1.46 4.42 6.19
CA VAL A 23 -1.96 4.84 4.88
C VAL A 23 -2.42 3.62 4.13
N ASP A 24 -3.28 3.83 3.18
CA ASP A 24 -3.88 2.72 2.44
C ASP A 24 -2.97 2.25 1.32
N VAL A 25 -1.87 1.64 1.71
CA VAL A 25 -0.90 1.06 0.78
C VAL A 25 -0.68 -0.38 1.17
N ALA A 26 -0.75 -1.26 0.21
CA ALA A 26 -0.56 -2.70 0.41
C ALA A 26 0.38 -3.25 -0.64
N SER A 27 0.97 -4.39 -0.34
CA SER A 27 1.83 -5.09 -1.28
C SER A 27 1.77 -6.58 -1.02
N GLN A 28 2.52 -7.35 -1.76
CA GLN A 28 2.54 -8.79 -1.61
C GLN A 28 3.89 -9.36 -2.00
N GLY A 29 4.12 -10.61 -1.65
CA GLY A 29 5.35 -11.30 -1.99
C GLY A 29 5.21 -12.79 -1.74
N ASP A 30 6.21 -13.54 -2.13
CA ASP A 30 6.21 -14.99 -1.94
C ASP A 30 6.58 -15.38 -0.52
N THR A 31 7.20 -14.48 0.21
CA THR A 31 7.52 -14.67 1.61
C THR A 31 7.08 -13.46 2.40
N GLU A 32 7.03 -13.62 3.71
CA GLU A 32 6.68 -12.50 4.59
C GLU A 32 7.66 -11.35 4.44
N GLU A 33 8.95 -11.67 4.40
CA GLU A 33 9.98 -10.66 4.24
C GLU A 33 9.86 -9.94 2.91
N GLU A 34 9.57 -10.68 1.86
CA GLU A 34 9.39 -10.08 0.54
C GLU A 34 8.18 -9.17 0.49
N ALA A 35 7.07 -9.59 1.12
CA ALA A 35 5.88 -8.75 1.18
C ALA A 35 6.15 -7.45 1.92
N LEU A 36 6.91 -7.53 3.01
CA LEU A 36 7.26 -6.33 3.77
C LEU A 36 8.25 -5.43 3.03
N GLU A 37 9.20 -6.02 2.33
CA GLU A 37 10.15 -5.25 1.54
C GLU A 37 9.45 -4.54 0.38
N ASN A 38 8.54 -5.25 -0.26
CA ASN A 38 7.77 -4.65 -1.35
C ASN A 38 6.88 -3.52 -0.82
N LEU A 39 6.33 -3.69 0.37
CA LEU A 39 5.56 -2.62 0.99
C LEU A 39 6.44 -1.41 1.28
N ARG A 40 7.65 -1.63 1.76
CA ARG A 40 8.59 -0.54 2.02
C ARG A 40 8.84 0.27 0.75
N GLU A 41 9.08 -0.42 -0.35
CA GLU A 41 9.30 0.25 -1.63
C GLU A 41 8.07 1.02 -2.08
N ALA A 42 6.90 0.43 -1.91
CA ALA A 42 5.65 1.10 -2.27
C ALA A 42 5.43 2.36 -1.45
N LEU A 43 5.76 2.30 -0.16
CA LEU A 43 5.64 3.47 0.70
C LEU A 43 6.65 4.55 0.32
N GLU A 44 7.85 4.16 -0.04
CA GLU A 44 8.84 5.13 -0.49
C GLU A 44 8.37 5.87 -1.73
N LEU A 45 7.77 5.16 -2.65
CA LEU A 45 7.21 5.78 -3.84
C LEU A 45 6.01 6.65 -3.51
N TYR A 46 5.19 6.22 -2.57
CA TYR A 46 4.02 6.98 -2.16
C TYR A 46 4.40 8.35 -1.61
N TYR A 47 5.50 8.40 -0.87
CA TYR A 47 5.95 9.65 -0.25
C TYR A 47 7.02 10.38 -1.06
N GLU A 48 7.34 9.87 -2.22
CA GLU A 48 8.30 10.52 -3.08
C GLU A 48 7.76 11.88 -3.49
N PRO A 49 8.54 12.94 -3.34
CA PRO A 49 8.04 14.25 -3.72
C PRO A 49 7.67 14.23 -5.18
N PRO A 50 6.55 14.81 -5.51
CA PRO A 50 6.15 14.84 -6.90
C PRO A 50 7.17 15.63 -7.67
N CYS A 51 7.86 14.95 -8.47
CA CYS A 51 8.62 15.62 -9.47
C CYS A 51 7.70 16.28 -10.40
N ALA A 52 6.61 16.69 -10.05
CA ALA A 52 5.83 16.83 -11.12
C ALA A 52 5.10 17.98 -11.15
N THR A 53 5.09 18.29 -12.09
CA THR A 53 4.19 19.08 -12.76
C THR A 53 2.85 18.41 -12.95
N ARG A 54 2.70 17.19 -12.51
CA ARG A 54 1.45 16.47 -12.66
C ARG A 54 0.90 16.04 -11.34
N PRO A 55 -0.03 16.79 -10.78
CA PRO A 55 -0.72 16.31 -9.58
C PRO A 55 -1.58 15.10 -9.94
N PRO A 56 -1.77 14.20 -8.99
CA PRO A 56 -2.64 13.07 -9.24
C PRO A 56 -4.05 13.55 -9.56
N LYS A 57 -4.65 12.80 -10.46
CA LYS A 57 -6.01 13.14 -10.87
C LYS A 57 -6.97 12.52 -9.85
N VAL A 58 -7.79 13.36 -9.27
CA VAL A 58 -8.81 12.89 -8.35
C VAL A 58 -10.11 12.68 -9.11
N ARG A 59 -10.66 11.51 -8.99
CA ARG A 59 -11.93 11.18 -9.60
C ARG A 59 -12.87 10.66 -8.54
N MET A 60 -14.11 11.08 -8.61
CA MET A 60 -15.13 10.55 -7.72
C MET A 60 -15.85 9.42 -8.46
N ILE A 61 -16.06 8.35 -7.76
CA ILE A 61 -16.84 7.24 -8.31
C ILE A 61 -17.99 6.95 -7.37
N GLU A 62 -19.07 6.47 -7.93
CA GLU A 62 -20.19 6.03 -7.12
C GLU A 62 -20.16 4.53 -7.01
N VAL A 63 -20.31 4.05 -5.79
CA VAL A 63 -20.30 2.62 -5.52
C VAL A 63 -21.61 2.28 -4.82
N GLU A 64 -22.26 1.26 -5.34
CA GLU A 64 -23.46 0.77 -4.71
C GLU A 64 -23.06 -0.09 -3.53
N VAL A 65 -23.38 0.39 -2.34
CA VAL A 65 -23.08 -0.35 -1.13
C VAL A 65 -24.20 -1.35 -0.93
N GLY A 66 -23.82 -2.60 -0.80
CA GLY A 66 -24.79 -3.66 -0.71
C GLY A 66 -25.82 -3.35 0.37
N ALA A 67 -27.04 -3.29 -0.04
CA ALA A 67 -28.13 -3.13 0.88
C ALA A 67 -28.28 -4.43 1.62
N ALA A 68 -28.23 -4.34 2.90
CA ALA A 68 -28.45 -5.53 3.70
C ALA A 68 -29.89 -5.96 3.56
#